data_3b54b50a91b56323211f85dc6f53a877
#
_entry.id   3b54b50a91b56323211f85dc6f53a877
#
_cell.length_a   1.000
_cell.length_b   1.000
_cell.length_c   1.000
_cell.angle_alpha   90.00
_cell.angle_beta   90.00
_cell.angle_gamma   90.00
#
_symmetry.space_group_name_H-M   'P 1'
#
loop_
_entity.id
_entity.type
_entity.pdbx_description
1 polymer ?
#
loop_
_entity_poly.entity_id
_entity_poly.type
_entity_poly.pdbx_seq_one_letter_code
_entity_poly.pdbx_strand_id
1 'polypeptide(L)'
;MMYDMLFTPGPVTGNPDDTTSWVFDASGHLVYGGWTWHSYPDGSGYWSLANADGTGYNGWLWENNHWYYIDNGYMINNTTYTAPDGYTYAFDGNGYLANKEGWLWVGDSEYGSWTYTDGNGAVLTNDWKWIDGKYYYFDPLGRIYRNGTYYIGDTPYTFDHTGAWIQ
;
A
#
# COMPACT_ATOMS: atom_id res chain seq x y z
N MET A 1 23.74 0.97 -17.32
CA MET A 1 22.65 1.90 -17.04
C MET A 1 22.18 1.56 -15.64
N MET A 2 22.54 2.37 -14.64
CA MET A 2 22.11 2.14 -13.25
C MET A 2 20.68 2.59 -13.15
N TYR A 3 19.80 1.67 -12.73
CA TYR A 3 18.42 1.97 -12.45
C TYR A 3 18.35 2.83 -11.18
N ASP A 4 17.42 3.81 -11.17
CA ASP A 4 17.00 4.54 -9.98
C ASP A 4 16.55 3.51 -8.94
N MET A 5 17.39 3.21 -8.01
CA MET A 5 17.04 2.43 -6.83
C MET A 5 17.08 3.37 -5.64
N LEU A 6 16.11 3.27 -4.76
CA LEU A 6 16.37 3.58 -3.37
C LEU A 6 17.54 2.66 -2.97
N PHE A 7 18.71 3.23 -3.01
CA PHE A 7 19.88 2.54 -2.55
C PHE A 7 19.81 2.57 -1.02
N THR A 8 19.63 1.41 -0.40
CA THR A 8 20.14 1.24 0.94
C THR A 8 21.65 1.07 0.77
N PRO A 9 22.47 2.13 0.88
CA PRO A 9 23.89 1.93 0.98
C PRO A 9 24.09 1.02 2.19
N GLY A 10 24.93 0.03 2.08
CA GLY A 10 25.46 -0.62 3.25
C GLY A 10 25.91 0.49 4.21
N PRO A 11 25.90 0.24 5.53
CA PRO A 11 25.85 1.26 6.57
C PRO A 11 26.87 2.37 6.30
N VAL A 12 26.37 3.57 6.05
CA VAL A 12 27.20 4.80 5.99
C VAL A 12 27.97 4.97 7.30
N THR A 13 27.48 4.33 8.37
CA THR A 13 28.07 4.31 9.71
C THR A 13 28.99 3.13 9.98
N GLY A 14 29.12 2.17 9.04
CA GLY A 14 29.84 0.90 9.27
C GLY A 14 29.14 -0.07 10.22
N ASN A 15 27.89 0.21 10.62
CA ASN A 15 27.06 -0.68 11.40
C ASN A 15 26.23 -1.59 10.48
N PRO A 16 26.40 -2.93 10.46
CA PRO A 16 25.65 -3.84 9.61
C PRO A 16 24.14 -3.87 9.90
N ASP A 17 23.72 -3.36 11.05
CA ASP A 17 22.31 -3.29 11.46
C ASP A 17 21.65 -1.96 11.10
N ASP A 18 22.36 -1.04 10.42
CA ASP A 18 21.81 0.23 9.96
C ASP A 18 20.89 0.01 8.75
N THR A 19 19.59 0.08 8.98
CA THR A 19 18.53 -0.04 7.98
C THR A 19 18.04 1.33 7.46
N THR A 20 18.81 2.41 7.70
CA THR A 20 18.44 3.75 7.27
C THR A 20 18.35 3.81 5.74
N SER A 21 17.20 4.17 5.21
CA SER A 21 17.01 4.45 3.80
C SER A 21 17.37 5.90 3.48
N TRP A 22 17.87 6.14 2.27
CA TRP A 22 18.26 7.44 1.76
C TRP A 22 17.59 7.68 0.42
N VAL A 23 17.17 8.91 0.15
CA VAL A 23 16.50 9.26 -1.11
C VAL A 23 17.50 9.94 -2.04
N PHE A 24 17.63 9.39 -3.26
CA PHE A 24 18.49 9.94 -4.32
C PHE A 24 17.64 10.34 -5.52
N ASP A 25 18.04 11.36 -6.25
CA ASP A 25 17.44 11.72 -7.53
C ASP A 25 17.91 10.80 -8.68
N ALA A 26 17.34 11.00 -9.88
CA ALA A 26 17.69 10.24 -11.09
C ALA A 26 19.16 10.38 -11.51
N SER A 27 19.86 11.39 -11.03
CA SER A 27 21.30 11.63 -11.27
C SER A 27 22.19 11.00 -10.20
N GLY A 28 21.58 10.39 -9.16
CA GLY A 28 22.28 9.78 -8.04
C GLY A 28 22.73 10.78 -6.97
N HIS A 29 22.17 12.01 -6.95
CA HIS A 29 22.43 12.96 -5.88
C HIS A 29 21.46 12.75 -4.73
N LEU A 30 21.96 12.86 -3.49
CA LEU A 30 21.15 12.80 -2.29
C LEU A 30 20.15 13.96 -2.26
N VAL A 31 18.87 13.65 -2.02
CA VAL A 31 17.80 14.64 -1.89
C VAL A 31 17.66 15.06 -0.43
N TYR A 32 17.74 16.34 -0.17
CA TYR A 32 17.59 16.92 1.17
C TYR A 32 16.20 17.56 1.31
N GLY A 33 15.25 16.78 1.79
CA GLY A 33 13.87 17.22 1.99
C GLY A 33 13.02 17.22 0.71
N GLY A 34 11.75 16.87 0.86
CA GLY A 34 10.75 16.96 -0.19
C GLY A 34 10.54 15.70 -1.03
N TRP A 35 9.59 15.83 -1.93
CA TRP A 35 9.15 14.76 -2.81
C TRP A 35 10.05 14.60 -4.04
N THR A 36 10.29 13.35 -4.44
CA THR A 36 11.05 13.00 -5.63
C THR A 36 10.30 11.92 -6.41
N TRP A 37 10.13 12.13 -7.72
CA TRP A 37 9.56 11.13 -8.63
C TRP A 37 10.68 10.29 -9.25
N HIS A 38 10.50 8.97 -9.20
CA HIS A 38 11.39 8.00 -9.82
C HIS A 38 10.65 7.31 -10.97
N SER A 39 11.14 7.46 -12.18
CA SER A 39 10.51 6.89 -13.38
C SER A 39 11.18 5.60 -13.84
N TYR A 40 10.38 4.62 -14.23
CA TYR A 40 10.85 3.43 -14.94
C TYR A 40 10.84 3.66 -16.46
N PRO A 41 11.58 2.83 -17.23
CA PRO A 41 11.65 2.95 -18.68
C PRO A 41 10.30 2.77 -19.41
N ASP A 42 9.34 2.11 -18.79
CA ASP A 42 7.97 1.92 -19.30
C ASP A 42 7.04 3.11 -19.05
N GLY A 43 7.54 4.17 -18.39
CA GLY A 43 6.79 5.37 -18.04
C GLY A 43 6.04 5.28 -16.71
N SER A 44 6.02 4.13 -16.06
CA SER A 44 5.56 4.00 -14.67
C SER A 44 6.61 4.53 -13.69
N GLY A 45 6.31 4.54 -12.40
CA GLY A 45 7.26 5.00 -11.40
C GLY A 45 6.66 5.07 -10.02
N TYR A 46 7.40 5.68 -9.10
CA TYR A 46 6.97 5.85 -7.72
C TYR A 46 7.44 7.19 -7.14
N TRP A 47 6.73 7.65 -6.11
CA TRP A 47 7.13 8.81 -5.34
C TRP A 47 7.91 8.39 -4.10
N SER A 48 8.95 9.13 -3.78
CA SER A 48 9.63 9.06 -2.50
C SER A 48 9.65 10.43 -1.80
N LEU A 49 9.77 10.40 -0.48
CA LEU A 49 9.85 11.58 0.37
C LEU A 49 11.10 11.50 1.24
N ALA A 50 11.94 12.52 1.16
CA ALA A 50 13.12 12.68 1.98
C ALA A 50 12.87 13.60 3.18
N ASN A 51 13.49 13.30 4.31
CA ASN A 51 13.71 14.22 5.41
C ASN A 51 14.77 15.27 5.04
N ALA A 52 14.88 16.33 5.84
CA ALA A 52 15.86 17.40 5.62
C ALA A 52 17.33 16.95 5.67
N ASP A 53 17.61 15.81 6.27
CA ASP A 53 18.95 15.20 6.34
C ASP A 53 19.22 14.22 5.19
N GLY A 54 18.25 13.97 4.30
CA GLY A 54 18.34 13.07 3.16
C GLY A 54 17.86 11.65 3.45
N THR A 55 17.53 11.31 4.69
CA THR A 55 16.94 10.02 5.02
C THR A 55 15.52 9.91 4.48
N GLY A 56 15.06 8.68 4.20
CA GLY A 56 13.67 8.43 3.82
C GLY A 56 12.71 8.79 4.96
N TYR A 57 11.65 9.54 4.65
CA TYR A 57 10.57 9.79 5.61
C TYR A 57 9.88 8.45 5.96
N ASN A 58 9.35 8.35 7.18
CA ASN A 58 8.64 7.16 7.60
C ASN A 58 7.43 7.51 8.46
N GLY A 59 6.26 7.05 8.06
CA GLY A 59 5.02 7.22 8.80
C GLY A 59 3.94 8.01 8.07
N TRP A 60 2.97 8.48 8.86
CA TRP A 60 1.84 9.26 8.36
C TRP A 60 2.23 10.70 8.01
N LEU A 61 1.73 11.19 6.88
CA LEU A 61 1.89 12.56 6.43
C LEU A 61 0.52 13.16 6.07
N TRP A 62 0.21 14.34 6.63
CA TRP A 62 -0.92 15.16 6.21
C TRP A 62 -0.41 16.30 5.34
N GLU A 63 -0.77 16.29 4.06
CA GLU A 63 -0.39 17.32 3.11
C GLU A 63 -1.48 17.52 2.06
N ASN A 64 -1.68 18.76 1.59
CA ASN A 64 -2.66 19.11 0.56
C ASN A 64 -4.07 18.52 0.81
N ASN A 65 -4.49 18.49 2.09
CA ASN A 65 -5.80 17.98 2.53
C ASN A 65 -6.00 16.48 2.33
N HIS A 66 -4.89 15.70 2.26
CA HIS A 66 -4.88 14.25 2.17
C HIS A 66 -3.91 13.63 3.16
N TRP A 67 -4.25 12.42 3.64
CA TRP A 67 -3.33 11.58 4.38
C TRP A 67 -2.60 10.65 3.42
N TYR A 68 -1.30 10.53 3.65
CA TYR A 68 -0.39 9.59 3.00
C TYR A 68 0.28 8.72 4.05
N TYR A 69 0.74 7.56 3.63
CA TYR A 69 1.70 6.78 4.39
C TYR A 69 2.96 6.56 3.58
N ILE A 70 4.11 6.87 4.18
CA ILE A 70 5.42 6.68 3.57
C ILE A 70 6.16 5.62 4.37
N ASP A 71 6.65 4.60 3.72
CA ASP A 71 7.41 3.52 4.32
C ASP A 71 8.84 3.56 3.81
N ASN A 72 9.79 3.89 4.71
CA ASN A 72 11.21 4.01 4.38
C ASN A 72 11.51 4.88 3.15
N GLY A 73 10.79 5.99 3.02
CA GLY A 73 10.90 6.91 1.89
C GLY A 73 9.93 6.64 0.75
N TYR A 74 9.33 5.46 0.63
CA TYR A 74 8.37 5.13 -0.44
C TYR A 74 6.94 5.54 -0.09
N MET A 75 6.28 6.26 -0.98
CA MET A 75 4.85 6.54 -0.84
C MET A 75 4.04 5.27 -1.14
N ILE A 76 3.24 4.85 -0.17
CA ILE A 76 2.29 3.75 -0.36
C ILE A 76 1.14 4.25 -1.25
N ASN A 77 0.88 3.56 -2.37
CA ASN A 77 -0.19 3.90 -3.28
C ASN A 77 -0.79 2.67 -3.96
N ASN A 78 -2.02 2.80 -4.41
CA ASN A 78 -2.75 1.78 -5.17
C ASN A 78 -2.70 0.37 -4.53
N THR A 79 -2.75 0.31 -3.19
CA THR A 79 -2.64 -0.94 -2.43
C THR A 79 -3.29 -0.83 -1.07
N THR A 80 -3.41 -1.96 -0.38
CA THR A 80 -3.59 -1.98 1.07
C THR A 80 -2.24 -2.13 1.76
N TYR A 81 -2.08 -1.54 2.93
CA TYR A 81 -0.85 -1.57 3.72
C TYR A 81 -1.17 -1.71 5.20
N THR A 82 -0.53 -2.66 5.87
CA THR A 82 -0.65 -2.82 7.32
C THR A 82 0.39 -1.96 8.01
N ALA A 83 -0.08 -0.91 8.67
CA ALA A 83 0.78 0.01 9.38
C ALA A 83 1.26 -0.57 10.74
N PRO A 84 2.29 0.00 11.37
CA PRO A 84 2.81 -0.47 12.65
C PRO A 84 1.82 -0.44 13.82
N ASP A 85 0.70 0.30 13.68
CA ASP A 85 -0.41 0.30 14.64
C ASP A 85 -1.27 -0.98 14.59
N GLY A 86 -0.99 -1.87 13.63
CA GLY A 86 -1.67 -3.15 13.43
C GLY A 86 -2.93 -3.07 12.57
N TYR A 87 -3.32 -1.88 12.12
CA TYR A 87 -4.42 -1.71 11.18
C TYR A 87 -3.96 -1.76 9.74
N THR A 88 -4.80 -2.32 8.87
CA THR A 88 -4.59 -2.29 7.42
C THR A 88 -5.42 -1.15 6.82
N TYR A 89 -4.77 -0.33 6.02
CA TYR A 89 -5.34 0.85 5.37
C TYR A 89 -5.31 0.71 3.87
N ALA A 90 -6.24 1.37 3.17
CA ALA A 90 -6.27 1.39 1.71
C ALA A 90 -5.86 2.76 1.18
N PHE A 91 -5.02 2.73 0.16
CA PHE A 91 -4.54 3.93 -0.53
C PHE A 91 -4.88 3.85 -2.02
N ASP A 92 -5.40 4.94 -2.56
CA ASP A 92 -5.70 5.04 -3.99
C ASP A 92 -4.44 5.20 -4.86
N GLY A 93 -4.61 5.31 -6.19
CA GLY A 93 -3.50 5.45 -7.13
C GLY A 93 -2.67 6.74 -6.94
N ASN A 94 -3.20 7.75 -6.26
CA ASN A 94 -2.49 8.98 -5.91
C ASN A 94 -1.77 8.89 -4.55
N GLY A 95 -1.91 7.77 -3.84
CA GLY A 95 -1.40 7.60 -2.49
C GLY A 95 -2.30 8.22 -1.40
N TYR A 96 -3.52 8.62 -1.74
CA TYR A 96 -4.43 9.19 -0.75
C TYR A 96 -5.10 8.08 0.05
N LEU A 97 -5.10 8.23 1.38
CA LEU A 97 -5.86 7.36 2.26
C LEU A 97 -7.34 7.39 1.86
N ALA A 98 -7.94 6.22 1.69
CA ALA A 98 -9.36 6.09 1.41
C ALA A 98 -10.18 6.52 2.63
N ASN A 99 -10.83 7.67 2.54
CA ASN A 99 -11.55 8.31 3.65
C ASN A 99 -13.09 8.24 3.51
N LYS A 100 -13.59 7.29 2.71
CA LYS A 100 -15.03 7.03 2.56
C LYS A 100 -15.31 5.56 2.80
N GLU A 101 -16.40 5.26 3.51
CA GLU A 101 -16.88 3.90 3.60
C GLU A 101 -17.31 3.40 2.22
N GLY A 102 -16.89 2.19 1.89
CA GLY A 102 -17.29 1.55 0.64
C GLY A 102 -16.21 0.74 -0.04
N TRP A 103 -16.54 0.32 -1.24
CA TRP A 103 -15.65 -0.46 -2.09
C TRP A 103 -14.56 0.41 -2.71
N LEU A 104 -13.33 -0.11 -2.67
CA LEU A 104 -12.18 0.45 -3.37
C LEU A 104 -11.46 -0.67 -4.13
N TRP A 105 -11.12 -0.41 -5.39
CA TRP A 105 -10.21 -1.25 -6.15
C TRP A 105 -8.77 -0.81 -5.87
N VAL A 106 -7.90 -1.76 -5.50
CA VAL A 106 -6.46 -1.54 -5.28
C VAL A 106 -5.64 -2.49 -6.14
N GLY A 107 -4.50 -2.02 -6.62
CA GLY A 107 -3.66 -2.75 -7.57
C GLY A 107 -3.95 -2.40 -9.03
N ASP A 108 -3.23 -3.03 -9.95
CA ASP A 108 -3.45 -2.84 -11.38
C ASP A 108 -4.76 -3.50 -11.88
N SER A 109 -5.08 -3.31 -13.15
CA SER A 109 -6.34 -3.82 -13.72
C SER A 109 -6.39 -5.35 -13.83
N GLU A 110 -5.24 -6.03 -13.81
CA GLU A 110 -5.13 -7.47 -14.00
C GLU A 110 -5.02 -8.22 -12.67
N TYR A 111 -4.18 -7.72 -11.76
CA TYR A 111 -3.85 -8.39 -10.49
C TYR A 111 -4.41 -7.68 -9.26
N GLY A 112 -5.14 -6.58 -9.44
CA GLY A 112 -5.77 -5.86 -8.35
C GLY A 112 -6.93 -6.62 -7.69
N SER A 113 -7.40 -6.09 -6.58
CA SER A 113 -8.50 -6.65 -5.83
C SER A 113 -9.42 -5.57 -5.26
N TRP A 114 -10.68 -5.94 -5.02
CA TRP A 114 -11.58 -5.12 -4.22
C TRP A 114 -11.26 -5.25 -2.74
N THR A 115 -11.31 -4.13 -2.05
CA THR A 115 -11.31 -4.01 -0.60
C THR A 115 -12.50 -3.18 -0.14
N TYR A 116 -12.83 -3.20 1.15
CA TYR A 116 -13.91 -2.40 1.72
C TYR A 116 -13.40 -1.59 2.90
N THR A 117 -13.57 -0.27 2.83
CA THR A 117 -13.09 0.66 3.85
C THR A 117 -14.19 1.07 4.82
N ASP A 118 -13.83 1.42 6.04
CA ASP A 118 -14.74 1.85 7.13
C ASP A 118 -15.02 3.37 7.12
N GLY A 119 -14.49 4.10 6.16
CA GLY A 119 -14.60 5.56 6.07
C GLY A 119 -13.49 6.32 6.81
N ASN A 120 -12.66 5.66 7.61
CA ASN A 120 -11.45 6.22 8.22
C ASN A 120 -10.18 5.73 7.51
N GLY A 121 -10.34 4.99 6.42
CA GLY A 121 -9.26 4.41 5.64
C GLY A 121 -8.86 3.00 6.06
N ALA A 122 -9.29 2.52 7.23
CA ALA A 122 -9.07 1.15 7.64
C ALA A 122 -9.94 0.19 6.81
N VAL A 123 -9.37 -0.95 6.44
CA VAL A 123 -10.06 -1.99 5.69
C VAL A 123 -10.45 -3.15 6.59
N LEU A 124 -11.55 -3.81 6.26
CA LEU A 124 -11.94 -5.04 6.90
C LEU A 124 -10.94 -6.16 6.53
N THR A 125 -10.46 -6.90 7.51
CA THR A 125 -9.51 -8.00 7.33
C THR A 125 -9.96 -9.25 8.10
N ASN A 126 -9.71 -10.44 7.56
CA ASN A 126 -10.01 -11.72 8.19
C ASN A 126 -11.46 -11.86 8.68
N ASP A 127 -12.42 -11.25 8.00
CA ASP A 127 -13.79 -11.24 8.48
C ASP A 127 -14.81 -11.22 7.34
N TRP A 128 -16.05 -11.56 7.70
CA TRP A 128 -17.22 -11.53 6.85
C TRP A 128 -17.93 -10.19 6.93
N LYS A 129 -18.43 -9.72 5.79
CA LYS A 129 -19.31 -8.55 5.76
C LYS A 129 -20.51 -8.81 4.85
N TRP A 130 -21.70 -8.43 5.36
CA TRP A 130 -22.92 -8.36 4.58
C TRP A 130 -23.00 -7.00 3.90
N ILE A 131 -23.02 -6.98 2.57
CA ILE A 131 -23.07 -5.77 1.76
C ILE A 131 -24.07 -5.99 0.62
N ASP A 132 -25.06 -5.11 0.51
CA ASP A 132 -26.07 -5.11 -0.57
C ASP A 132 -26.71 -6.48 -0.84
N GLY A 133 -27.09 -7.20 0.22
CA GLY A 133 -27.77 -8.48 0.12
C GLY A 133 -26.88 -9.70 -0.13
N LYS A 134 -25.57 -9.58 0.00
CA LYS A 134 -24.59 -10.65 -0.21
C LYS A 134 -23.53 -10.67 0.88
N TYR A 135 -22.98 -11.86 1.16
CA TYR A 135 -21.81 -12.01 2.03
C TYR A 135 -20.53 -12.03 1.23
N TYR A 136 -19.52 -11.33 1.77
CA TYR A 136 -18.14 -11.29 1.28
C TYR A 136 -17.20 -11.65 2.42
N TYR A 137 -16.07 -12.26 2.08
CA TYR A 137 -14.98 -12.50 3.03
C TYR A 137 -13.72 -11.79 2.60
N PHE A 138 -13.03 -11.18 3.55
CA PHE A 138 -11.81 -10.40 3.34
C PHE A 138 -10.61 -11.15 3.92
N ASP A 139 -9.54 -11.26 3.15
CA ASP A 139 -8.29 -11.90 3.56
C ASP A 139 -7.51 -11.05 4.59
N PRO A 140 -6.36 -11.53 5.11
CA PRO A 140 -5.53 -10.76 6.04
C PRO A 140 -5.04 -9.40 5.51
N LEU A 141 -5.02 -9.22 4.20
CA LEU A 141 -4.63 -7.96 3.55
C LEU A 141 -5.84 -7.10 3.14
N GLY A 142 -7.05 -7.49 3.55
CA GLY A 142 -8.28 -6.77 3.25
C GLY A 142 -8.80 -6.95 1.82
N ARG A 143 -8.35 -7.97 1.09
CA ARG A 143 -8.80 -8.28 -0.28
C ARG A 143 -9.91 -9.31 -0.27
N ILE A 144 -10.94 -9.15 -1.09
CA ILE A 144 -12.02 -10.15 -1.16
C ILE A 144 -11.54 -11.47 -1.77
N TYR A 145 -12.07 -12.59 -1.25
CA TYR A 145 -12.03 -13.85 -1.97
C TYR A 145 -13.02 -13.79 -3.15
N ARG A 146 -12.61 -14.25 -4.31
CA ARG A 146 -13.45 -14.27 -5.52
C ARG A 146 -13.07 -15.39 -6.48
N ASN A 147 -14.03 -15.79 -7.31
CA ASN A 147 -13.83 -16.71 -8.43
C ASN A 147 -13.15 -18.04 -8.02
N GLY A 148 -13.59 -18.63 -6.91
CA GLY A 148 -13.01 -19.90 -6.45
C GLY A 148 -13.54 -20.36 -5.10
N THR A 149 -13.00 -21.51 -4.65
CA THR A 149 -13.27 -22.07 -3.33
C THR A 149 -12.06 -21.85 -2.43
N TYR A 150 -12.30 -21.29 -1.26
CA TYR A 150 -11.29 -20.96 -0.25
C TYR A 150 -11.66 -21.59 1.08
N TYR A 151 -10.68 -22.01 1.84
CA TYR A 151 -10.87 -22.50 3.20
C TYR A 151 -10.79 -21.35 4.19
N ILE A 152 -11.84 -21.19 5.00
CA ILE A 152 -11.89 -20.26 6.12
C ILE A 152 -11.98 -21.12 7.39
N GLY A 153 -10.88 -21.22 8.11
CA GLY A 153 -10.68 -22.31 9.05
C GLY A 153 -10.68 -23.64 8.29
N ASP A 154 -11.45 -24.61 8.79
CA ASP A 154 -11.57 -25.95 8.17
C ASP A 154 -12.75 -26.09 7.19
N THR A 155 -13.46 -24.98 6.91
CA THR A 155 -14.68 -25.00 6.10
C THR A 155 -14.43 -24.39 4.73
N PRO A 156 -14.76 -25.09 3.62
CA PRO A 156 -14.68 -24.53 2.28
C PRO A 156 -15.87 -23.62 1.97
N TYR A 157 -15.58 -22.47 1.39
CA TYR A 157 -16.55 -21.51 0.89
C TYR A 157 -16.27 -21.17 -0.56
N THR A 158 -17.31 -21.14 -1.39
CA THR A 158 -17.17 -20.79 -2.80
C THR A 158 -17.68 -19.37 -3.04
N PHE A 159 -16.89 -18.58 -3.77
CA PHE A 159 -17.21 -17.20 -4.12
C PHE A 159 -17.31 -17.04 -5.64
N ASP A 160 -18.29 -16.27 -6.09
CA ASP A 160 -18.46 -15.96 -7.50
C ASP A 160 -17.39 -14.97 -8.00
N HIS A 161 -17.46 -14.60 -9.29
CA HIS A 161 -16.52 -13.66 -9.90
C HIS A 161 -16.61 -12.24 -9.31
N THR A 162 -17.72 -11.90 -8.65
CA THR A 162 -17.90 -10.63 -7.94
C THR A 162 -17.37 -10.67 -6.51
N GLY A 163 -17.03 -11.85 -6.01
CA GLY A 163 -16.62 -12.10 -4.62
C GLY A 163 -17.77 -12.41 -3.67
N ALA A 164 -19.00 -12.55 -4.18
CA ALA A 164 -20.12 -12.94 -3.33
C ALA A 164 -20.08 -14.43 -3.02
N TRP A 165 -20.33 -14.78 -1.76
CA TRP A 165 -20.44 -16.17 -1.34
C TRP A 165 -21.64 -16.86 -2.02
N ILE A 166 -21.39 -18.02 -2.60
CA ILE A 166 -22.40 -18.91 -3.19
C ILE A 166 -22.80 -19.92 -2.12
N GLN A 167 -24.07 -19.90 -1.72
CA GLN A 167 -24.65 -20.86 -0.77
C GLN A 167 -24.97 -22.19 -1.47
#